data_4bbf9a08b5756c06a2e0ae2cd2051e5a
#
_entry.id   4bbf9a08b5756c06a2e0ae2cd2051e5a
#
_cell.length_a   1.000
_cell.length_b   1.000
_cell.length_c   1.000
_cell.angle_alpha   90.00
_cell.angle_beta   90.00
_cell.angle_gamma   90.00
#
_symmetry.space_group_name_H-M   'P 1'
#
loop_
_entity.id
_entity.type
_entity.pdbx_description
1 polymer ?
#
loop_
_entity_poly.entity_id
_entity_poly.type
_entity_poly.pdbx_seq_one_letter_code
_entity_poly.pdbx_strand_id
1 'polypeptide(L)' 'MRWIVRVARTMDDVKECHFTDKTKALKHIEVLKKLSMAVDATVWMEEIDDDD' A
#
# COMPACT_ATOMS: atom_id res chain seq x y z
N MET A 1 1.56 14.73 6.62
CA MET A 1 2.15 13.51 6.09
C MET A 1 1.08 12.54 5.68
N ARG A 2 1.31 11.88 4.59
CA ARG A 2 0.36 10.93 4.04
C ARG A 2 1.10 9.69 3.56
N TRP A 3 0.51 8.55 3.72
CA TRP A 3 1.09 7.28 3.27
C TRP A 3 0.17 6.66 2.24
N ILE A 4 0.74 6.25 1.13
CA ILE A 4 0.01 5.58 0.06
C ILE A 4 0.51 4.16 -0.03
N VAL A 5 -0.41 3.21 0.15
CA VAL A 5 -0.13 1.79 -0.03
C VAL A 5 -0.61 1.40 -1.42
N ARG A 6 0.30 0.87 -2.23
CA ARG A 6 -0.03 0.46 -3.59
C ARG A 6 0.13 -1.03 -3.75
N VAL A 7 -0.81 -1.61 -4.47
CA VAL A 7 -0.81 -3.03 -4.80
C VAL A 7 -0.95 -3.18 -6.30
N ALA A 8 0.02 -3.84 -6.92
CA ALA A 8 -0.03 -4.13 -8.35
C ALA A 8 -0.12 -5.63 -8.56
N ARG A 9 -1.21 -6.10 -9.14
CA ARG A 9 -1.41 -7.52 -9.46
C ARG A 9 -1.03 -7.82 -10.90
N THR A 10 -1.36 -6.89 -11.79
CA THR A 10 -0.97 -6.95 -13.19
C THR A 10 -0.56 -5.55 -13.61
N MET A 11 -0.09 -5.39 -14.84
CA MET A 11 0.29 -4.09 -15.35
C MET A 11 -0.89 -3.10 -15.34
N ASP A 12 -2.11 -3.59 -15.47
CA ASP A 12 -3.30 -2.75 -15.56
C ASP A 12 -4.08 -2.69 -14.26
N ASP A 13 -3.74 -3.51 -13.27
CA ASP A 13 -4.49 -3.61 -12.02
C ASP A 13 -3.65 -3.09 -10.86
N VAL A 14 -3.63 -1.77 -10.70
CA VAL A 14 -2.93 -1.11 -9.60
C VAL A 14 -3.96 -0.43 -8.72
N LYS A 15 -3.93 -0.73 -7.43
CA LYS A 15 -4.83 -0.14 -6.45
C LYS A 15 -4.04 0.70 -5.46
N GLU A 16 -4.64 1.80 -5.03
CA GLU A 16 -4.04 2.71 -4.06
C GLU A 16 -4.95 2.87 -2.86
N CYS A 17 -4.32 2.89 -1.68
CA CYS A 17 -5.03 3.20 -0.43
C CYS A 17 -4.27 4.31 0.27
N HIS A 18 -4.98 5.35 0.66
CA HIS A 18 -4.39 6.52 1.31
C HIS A 18 -4.64 6.47 2.81
N PHE A 19 -3.60 6.71 3.58
CA PHE A 19 -3.66 6.71 5.04
C PHE A 19 -3.03 7.97 5.59
N THR A 20 -3.58 8.47 6.67
CA THR A 20 -2.99 9.58 7.42
C THR A 20 -2.26 9.10 8.67
N ASP A 21 -2.33 7.80 8.96
CA ASP A 21 -1.72 7.18 10.12
C ASP A 21 -0.78 6.07 9.64
N LYS A 22 0.49 6.20 9.98
CA LYS A 22 1.52 5.24 9.57
C LYS A 22 1.23 3.84 10.11
N THR A 23 0.76 3.75 11.34
CA THR A 23 0.45 2.47 11.96
C THR A 23 -0.62 1.72 11.18
N LYS A 24 -1.65 2.45 10.76
CA LYS A 24 -2.73 1.86 9.96
C LYS A 24 -2.22 1.42 8.58
N ALA A 25 -1.35 2.23 7.99
CA ALA A 25 -0.76 1.88 6.70
C ALA A 25 0.07 0.61 6.80
N LEU A 26 0.87 0.48 7.85
CA LEU A 26 1.70 -0.70 8.06
C LEU A 26 0.85 -1.95 8.30
N LYS A 27 -0.21 -1.83 9.07
CA LYS A 27 -1.13 -2.95 9.30
C LYS A 27 -1.78 -3.39 7.99
N HIS A 28 -2.16 -2.44 7.17
CA HIS A 28 -2.76 -2.74 5.88
C HIS A 28 -1.78 -3.49 4.98
N ILE A 29 -0.52 -3.06 4.98
CA ILE A 29 0.53 -3.72 4.21
C ILE A 29 0.73 -5.17 4.68
N GLU A 30 0.71 -5.40 5.99
CA GLU A 30 0.84 -6.75 6.54
C GLU A 30 -0.23 -7.68 6.00
N VAL A 31 -1.47 -7.21 6.01
CA VAL A 31 -2.60 -7.99 5.49
C VAL A 31 -2.43 -8.24 4.00
N LEU A 32 -2.05 -7.21 3.25
CA LEU A 32 -1.86 -7.33 1.80
C LEU A 32 -0.72 -8.26 1.45
N LYS A 33 0.35 -8.25 2.23
CA LYS A 33 1.48 -9.15 1.99
C LYS A 33 1.09 -10.62 2.19
N LYS A 34 0.27 -10.88 3.18
CA LYS A 34 -0.26 -12.24 3.39
C LYS A 34 -1.11 -12.68 2.22
N LEU A 35 -1.93 -11.78 1.70
CA LEU A 35 -2.76 -12.08 0.53
C LEU A 35 -1.92 -12.20 -0.74
N SER A 36 -0.86 -11.38 -0.86
CA SER A 36 -0.01 -11.40 -2.05
C SER A 36 0.84 -12.66 -2.13
N MET A 37 1.04 -13.37 -1.03
CA MET A 37 1.70 -14.68 -1.06
C MET A 37 0.85 -15.72 -1.76
N ALA A 38 -0.47 -15.54 -1.74
CA ALA A 38 -1.40 -16.44 -2.41
C ALA A 38 -1.65 -16.04 -3.86
N VAL A 39 -1.46 -14.78 -4.19
CA VAL A 39 -1.59 -14.25 -5.54
C VAL A 39 -0.33 -13.46 -5.87
N ASP A 40 0.13 -13.56 -7.09
CA ASP A 40 1.37 -12.93 -7.52
C ASP A 40 1.20 -11.41 -7.64
N ALA A 41 1.31 -10.72 -6.51
CA ALA A 41 1.10 -9.27 -6.44
C ALA A 41 2.28 -8.59 -5.75
N THR A 42 2.54 -7.35 -6.15
CA THR A 42 3.56 -6.51 -5.55
C THR A 42 2.91 -5.46 -4.67
N VAL A 43 3.40 -5.32 -3.44
CA VAL A 43 2.86 -4.35 -2.47
C VAL A 43 4.00 -3.45 -2.01
N TRP A 44 3.77 -2.14 -2.04
CA TRP A 44 4.75 -1.18 -1.51
C TRP A 44 4.04 0.02 -0.92
N MET A 45 4.79 0.80 -0.13
CA MET A 45 4.28 2.00 0.51
C MET A 45 5.14 3.19 0.12
N GLU A 46 4.48 4.29 -0.17
CA GLU A 46 5.14 5.56 -0.42
C GLU A 46 4.73 6.57 0.63
N GLU A 47 5.71 7.34 1.12
CA GLU A 47 5.46 8.42 2.05
C GLU A 47 5.45 9.73 1.28
N ILE A 48 4.37 10.47 1.44
CA ILE A 48 4.22 11.77 0.80
C ILE A 48 4.21 12.84 1.89
N ASP A 49 5.14 13.74 1.79
CA ASP A 49 5.18 14.89 2.68
C ASP A 49 4.30 15.97 2.09
N ASP A 50 3.15 16.16 2.74
CA ASP A 50 2.10 17.06 2.28
C ASP A 50 2.23 18.41 2.98
N ASP A 51 3.44 18.79 3.33
CA ASP A 51 3.71 20.00 4.07
C ASP A 51 3.67 21.21 3.16
N ASP A 52 2.83 22.13 3.49
CA ASP A 52 2.71 23.39 2.77
C ASP A 52 3.72 24.40 3.27
#